data_b0a72c7fde3a84251130942d3e276766
#
_entry.id   b0a72c7fde3a84251130942d3e276766
#
_cell.length_a   1.000
_cell.length_b   1.000
_cell.length_c   1.000
_cell.angle_alpha   90.00
_cell.angle_beta   90.00
_cell.angle_gamma   90.00
#
_symmetry.space_group_name_H-M   'P 1'
#
loop_
_entity.id
_entity.type
_entity.pdbx_description
1 polymer ?
#
loop_
_entity_poly.entity_id
_entity_poly.type
_entity_poly.pdbx_seq_one_letter_code
_entity_poly.pdbx_strand_id
1 'polypeptide(L)'
;MKDGFIKAAAGTPDVRVADCEFNATEIIRMVHEMEEQGAKVMVFPELCITAYTCGDLFWQENLLEEAKVQLVRIAEETADVDALIFVGLPLEYKGKLYNVAAGLNHGEILGFVPKINLPNYNEFYEARYFTSGENLDGTVHIDRDVYRA
;
A
#
# COMPACT_ATOMS: atom_id res chain seq x y z
N MET A 1 19.81 0.42 -16.29
CA MET A 1 20.84 0.60 -15.23
C MET A 1 22.08 1.19 -15.86
N LYS A 2 22.49 2.37 -15.46
CA LYS A 2 23.70 3.00 -15.96
C LYS A 2 24.73 2.97 -14.82
N ASP A 3 25.93 2.47 -15.12
CA ASP A 3 27.06 2.39 -14.17
C ASP A 3 26.78 1.62 -12.85
N GLY A 4 25.84 0.68 -12.86
CA GLY A 4 25.49 -0.11 -11.68
C GLY A 4 24.59 0.60 -10.65
N PHE A 5 24.14 1.83 -10.90
CA PHE A 5 23.26 2.59 -10.00
C PHE A 5 21.80 2.50 -10.40
N ILE A 6 20.92 2.48 -9.41
CA ILE A 6 19.47 2.56 -9.56
C ILE A 6 18.99 3.82 -8.84
N LYS A 7 18.16 4.61 -9.52
CA LYS A 7 17.49 5.76 -8.89
C LYS A 7 16.30 5.26 -8.07
N ALA A 8 16.27 5.60 -6.81
CA ALA A 8 15.12 5.41 -5.92
C ALA A 8 14.45 6.75 -5.63
N ALA A 9 13.14 6.73 -5.44
CA ALA A 9 12.33 7.87 -5.06
C ALA A 9 11.40 7.53 -3.89
N ALA A 10 11.22 8.47 -2.98
CA ALA A 10 10.22 8.42 -1.93
C ALA A 10 9.15 9.49 -2.21
N GLY A 11 7.90 9.08 -2.29
CA GLY A 11 6.76 9.96 -2.52
C GLY A 11 6.02 10.26 -1.23
N THR A 12 5.59 11.49 -1.05
CA THR A 12 4.72 11.90 0.06
C THR A 12 3.48 12.56 -0.53
N PRO A 13 2.46 11.75 -0.89
CA PRO A 13 1.24 12.26 -1.50
C PRO A 13 0.40 13.05 -0.48
N ASP A 14 -0.44 13.94 -0.97
CA ASP A 14 -1.56 14.43 -0.17
C ASP A 14 -2.50 13.26 0.11
N VAL A 15 -2.94 13.13 1.36
CA VAL A 15 -3.85 12.05 1.77
C VAL A 15 -5.09 12.60 2.47
N ARG A 16 -6.21 11.89 2.29
CA ARG A 16 -7.45 12.11 3.02
C ARG A 16 -7.80 10.87 3.82
N VAL A 17 -8.19 11.06 5.06
CA VAL A 17 -8.55 9.96 5.96
C VAL A 17 -9.71 9.16 5.38
N ALA A 18 -9.52 7.86 5.21
CA ALA A 18 -10.49 6.90 4.69
C ALA A 18 -11.00 7.17 3.26
N ASP A 19 -10.41 8.10 2.52
CA ASP A 19 -10.72 8.37 1.11
C ASP A 19 -9.71 7.63 0.21
N CYS A 20 -9.88 6.32 0.10
CA CYS A 20 -8.95 5.46 -0.63
C CYS A 20 -8.85 5.82 -2.11
N GLU A 21 -9.95 6.27 -2.73
CA GLU A 21 -9.99 6.66 -4.15
C GLU A 21 -9.13 7.90 -4.40
N PHE A 22 -9.29 8.95 -3.58
CA PHE A 22 -8.46 10.15 -3.66
C PHE A 22 -6.99 9.80 -3.44
N ASN A 23 -6.69 9.04 -2.40
CA ASN A 23 -5.31 8.66 -2.04
C ASN A 23 -4.64 7.85 -3.15
N ALA A 24 -5.35 6.89 -3.75
CA ALA A 24 -4.85 6.11 -4.88
C ALA A 24 -4.57 6.99 -6.11
N THR A 25 -5.44 7.96 -6.40
CA THR A 25 -5.25 8.90 -7.51
C THR A 25 -3.96 9.71 -7.33
N GLU A 26 -3.70 10.21 -6.14
CA GLU A 26 -2.47 10.94 -5.83
C GLU A 26 -1.22 10.05 -5.92
N ILE A 27 -1.30 8.80 -5.46
CA ILE A 27 -0.21 7.82 -5.58
C ILE A 27 0.11 7.56 -7.06
N ILE A 28 -0.90 7.27 -7.89
CA ILE A 28 -0.73 6.99 -9.32
C ILE A 28 -0.09 8.19 -10.03
N ARG A 29 -0.58 9.40 -9.76
CA ARG A 29 0.00 10.63 -10.31
C ARG A 29 1.49 10.75 -9.98
N MET A 30 1.85 10.54 -8.72
CA MET A 30 3.25 10.61 -8.29
C MET A 30 4.12 9.51 -8.86
N VAL A 31 3.59 8.30 -9.07
CA VAL A 31 4.34 7.21 -9.73
C VAL A 31 4.78 7.63 -11.13
N HIS A 32 3.88 8.21 -11.92
CA HIS A 32 4.22 8.68 -13.26
C HIS A 32 5.22 9.85 -13.24
N GLU A 33 5.09 10.78 -12.30
CA GLU A 33 6.08 11.87 -12.11
C GLU A 33 7.47 11.33 -11.74
N MET A 34 7.54 10.30 -10.89
CA MET A 34 8.80 9.65 -10.53
C MET A 34 9.40 8.86 -11.69
N GLU A 35 8.56 8.23 -12.51
CA GLU A 35 9.00 7.54 -13.73
C GLU A 35 9.65 8.50 -14.71
N GLU A 36 9.04 9.67 -14.95
CA GLU A 36 9.61 10.72 -15.81
C GLU A 36 11.01 11.17 -15.34
N GLN A 37 11.26 11.09 -14.04
CA GLN A 37 12.56 11.36 -13.45
C GLN A 37 13.51 10.16 -13.47
N GLY A 38 13.08 9.02 -13.99
CA GLY A 38 13.87 7.79 -14.14
C GLY A 38 14.00 6.95 -12.88
N ALA A 39 13.09 7.08 -11.90
CA ALA A 39 13.09 6.23 -10.72
C ALA A 39 12.74 4.77 -11.08
N LYS A 40 13.44 3.83 -10.46
CA LYS A 40 13.24 2.37 -10.63
C LYS A 40 12.80 1.66 -9.34
N VAL A 41 12.90 2.33 -8.22
CA VAL A 41 12.32 1.92 -6.94
C VAL A 41 11.57 3.12 -6.38
N MET A 42 10.29 2.94 -6.07
CA MET A 42 9.40 3.99 -5.60
C MET A 42 8.75 3.54 -4.29
N VAL A 43 8.82 4.36 -3.25
CA VAL A 43 8.29 4.04 -1.93
C VAL A 43 7.33 5.12 -1.47
N PHE A 44 6.16 4.70 -1.00
CA PHE A 44 5.13 5.56 -0.44
C PHE A 44 4.97 5.31 1.08
N PRO A 45 4.35 6.25 1.82
CA PRO A 45 4.22 6.13 3.26
C PRO A 45 3.39 4.94 3.71
N GLU A 46 3.60 4.56 4.96
CA GLU A 46 2.80 3.59 5.69
C GLU A 46 1.30 3.95 5.63
N LEU A 47 0.45 2.94 5.34
CA LEU A 47 -1.00 3.10 5.26
C LEU A 47 -1.48 4.22 4.31
N CYS A 48 -0.71 4.54 3.28
CA CYS A 48 -0.99 5.67 2.40
C CYS A 48 -2.29 5.52 1.59
N ILE A 49 -2.81 4.31 1.39
CA ILE A 49 -4.09 4.09 0.71
C ILE A 49 -5.27 4.55 1.57
N THR A 50 -5.22 4.35 2.89
CA THR A 50 -6.31 4.74 3.81
C THR A 50 -6.06 6.03 4.58
N ALA A 51 -4.83 6.48 4.65
CA ALA A 51 -4.20 7.33 5.65
C ALA A 51 -3.97 6.59 6.98
N TYR A 52 -2.97 7.06 7.73
CA TYR A 52 -2.54 6.46 9.01
C TYR A 52 -3.55 6.68 10.14
N THR A 53 -4.26 7.81 10.14
CA THR A 53 -5.08 8.28 11.25
C THR A 53 -6.56 7.89 11.17
N CYS A 54 -6.87 6.74 10.57
CA CYS A 54 -8.25 6.25 10.44
C CYS A 54 -8.89 5.85 11.78
N GLY A 55 -8.10 5.54 12.81
CA GLY A 55 -8.63 5.14 14.12
C GLY A 55 -9.57 3.94 14.02
N ASP A 56 -10.73 4.04 14.66
CA ASP A 56 -11.71 2.94 14.70
C ASP A 56 -12.33 2.60 13.33
N LEU A 57 -12.11 3.43 12.29
CA LEU A 57 -12.51 3.10 10.90
C LEU A 57 -11.80 1.85 10.38
N PHE A 58 -10.63 1.50 10.91
CA PHE A 58 -9.95 0.25 10.56
C PHE A 58 -10.75 -1.01 10.89
N TRP A 59 -11.78 -0.93 11.75
CA TRP A 59 -12.71 -2.02 12.02
C TRP A 59 -13.81 -2.19 10.97
N GLN A 60 -13.95 -1.23 10.05
CA GLN A 60 -15.00 -1.26 9.04
C GLN A 60 -14.57 -2.06 7.83
N GLU A 61 -15.32 -3.12 7.54
CA GLU A 61 -15.09 -3.99 6.38
C GLU A 61 -15.05 -3.19 5.06
N ASN A 62 -15.94 -2.22 4.90
CA ASN A 62 -16.00 -1.38 3.71
C ASN A 62 -14.68 -0.63 3.44
N LEU A 63 -14.00 -0.13 4.48
CA LEU A 63 -12.70 0.53 4.32
C LEU A 63 -11.64 -0.47 3.85
N LEU A 64 -11.63 -1.68 4.42
CA LEU A 64 -10.66 -2.71 4.07
C LEU A 64 -10.86 -3.22 2.64
N GLU A 65 -12.10 -3.41 2.22
CA GLU A 65 -12.43 -3.79 0.84
C GLU A 65 -12.06 -2.68 -0.15
N GLU A 66 -12.40 -1.43 0.16
CA GLU A 66 -12.02 -0.29 -0.68
C GLU A 66 -10.51 -0.15 -0.82
N ALA A 67 -9.74 -0.36 0.25
CA ALA A 67 -8.28 -0.36 0.19
C ALA A 67 -7.73 -1.42 -0.79
N LYS A 68 -8.33 -2.62 -0.84
CA LYS A 68 -7.96 -3.67 -1.80
C LYS A 68 -8.33 -3.29 -3.24
N VAL A 69 -9.52 -2.72 -3.45
CA VAL A 69 -9.96 -2.24 -4.77
C VAL A 69 -8.98 -1.19 -5.30
N GLN A 70 -8.60 -0.24 -4.46
CA GLN A 70 -7.67 0.81 -4.87
C GLN A 70 -6.23 0.30 -5.04
N LEU A 71 -5.80 -0.73 -4.31
CA LEU A 71 -4.52 -1.39 -4.55
C LEU A 71 -4.47 -2.01 -5.96
N VAL A 72 -5.53 -2.71 -6.36
CA VAL A 72 -5.65 -3.30 -7.71
C VAL A 72 -5.63 -2.19 -8.77
N ARG A 73 -6.36 -1.10 -8.54
CA ARG A 73 -6.35 0.07 -9.42
C ARG A 73 -4.96 0.67 -9.58
N ILE A 74 -4.22 0.86 -8.48
CA ILE A 74 -2.83 1.37 -8.54
C ILE A 74 -1.98 0.43 -9.38
N ALA A 75 -2.05 -0.88 -9.16
CA ALA A 75 -1.28 -1.86 -9.93
C ALA A 75 -1.61 -1.78 -11.43
N GLU A 76 -2.88 -1.71 -11.81
CA GLU A 76 -3.30 -1.69 -13.21
C GLU A 76 -2.99 -0.37 -13.91
N GLU A 77 -3.21 0.78 -13.25
CA GLU A 77 -2.93 2.10 -13.83
C GLU A 77 -1.44 2.46 -13.86
N THR A 78 -0.58 1.66 -13.24
CA THR A 78 0.88 1.79 -13.30
C THR A 78 1.56 0.60 -13.98
N ALA A 79 0.80 -0.20 -14.74
CA ALA A 79 1.31 -1.42 -15.37
C ALA A 79 2.39 -1.16 -16.44
N ASP A 80 2.38 0.00 -17.06
CA ASP A 80 3.36 0.45 -18.04
C ASP A 80 4.67 0.98 -17.43
N VAL A 81 4.68 1.21 -16.10
CA VAL A 81 5.84 1.74 -15.39
C VAL A 81 6.84 0.64 -15.06
N ASP A 82 8.06 0.79 -15.58
CA ASP A 82 9.18 -0.14 -15.32
C ASP A 82 9.89 0.24 -13.99
N ALA A 83 9.20 -0.01 -12.87
CA ALA A 83 9.70 0.24 -11.53
C ALA A 83 9.10 -0.73 -10.51
N LEU A 84 9.82 -0.95 -9.42
CA LEU A 84 9.29 -1.61 -8.23
C LEU A 84 8.66 -0.55 -7.33
N ILE A 85 7.35 -0.69 -7.05
CA ILE A 85 6.55 0.29 -6.33
C ILE A 85 6.08 -0.34 -5.01
N PHE A 86 6.24 0.38 -3.90
CA PHE A 86 5.74 -0.03 -2.58
C PHE A 86 4.70 0.94 -2.06
N VAL A 87 3.52 0.42 -1.71
CA VAL A 87 2.41 1.18 -1.13
C VAL A 87 1.90 0.52 0.16
N GLY A 88 1.47 1.32 1.13
CA GLY A 88 0.99 0.85 2.43
C GLY A 88 -0.53 0.76 2.51
N LEU A 89 -1.06 -0.32 3.09
CA LEU A 89 -2.49 -0.51 3.33
C LEU A 89 -2.76 -1.44 4.53
N PRO A 90 -3.98 -1.37 5.12
CA PRO A 90 -4.44 -2.41 6.04
C PRO A 90 -4.91 -3.64 5.24
N LEU A 91 -4.55 -4.83 5.70
CA LEU A 91 -4.95 -6.08 5.07
C LEU A 91 -5.44 -7.10 6.10
N GLU A 92 -6.66 -7.59 5.91
CA GLU A 92 -7.18 -8.69 6.72
C GLU A 92 -6.68 -10.03 6.18
N TYR A 93 -6.22 -10.86 7.10
CA TYR A 93 -5.84 -12.24 6.81
C TYR A 93 -6.17 -13.15 7.98
N LYS A 94 -6.94 -14.21 7.73
CA LYS A 94 -7.39 -15.18 8.75
C LYS A 94 -8.02 -14.52 9.98
N GLY A 95 -8.89 -13.55 9.77
CA GLY A 95 -9.62 -12.84 10.83
C GLY A 95 -8.77 -11.89 11.68
N LYS A 96 -7.57 -11.54 11.23
CA LYS A 96 -6.68 -10.56 11.87
C LYS A 96 -6.30 -9.47 10.89
N LEU A 97 -6.12 -8.26 11.41
CA LEU A 97 -5.74 -7.10 10.61
C LEU A 97 -4.23 -6.87 10.70
N TYR A 98 -3.60 -6.68 9.56
CA TYR A 98 -2.18 -6.40 9.43
C TYR A 98 -1.94 -5.07 8.72
N ASN A 99 -0.93 -4.36 9.18
CA ASN A 99 -0.38 -3.20 8.49
C ASN A 99 0.70 -3.71 7.54
N VAL A 100 0.48 -3.56 6.24
CA VAL A 100 1.36 -4.18 5.24
C VAL A 100 1.88 -3.17 4.22
N ALA A 101 3.04 -3.47 3.65
CA ALA A 101 3.51 -2.88 2.40
C ALA A 101 3.25 -3.87 1.26
N ALA A 102 2.57 -3.43 0.22
CA ALA A 102 2.40 -4.18 -1.02
C ALA A 102 3.50 -3.80 -2.01
N GLY A 103 4.15 -4.79 -2.60
CA GLY A 103 5.08 -4.60 -3.71
C GLY A 103 4.39 -4.81 -5.05
N LEU A 104 4.52 -3.83 -5.95
CA LEU A 104 3.91 -3.82 -7.29
C LEU A 104 4.98 -3.70 -8.36
N ASN A 105 4.77 -4.38 -9.50
CA ASN A 105 5.58 -4.23 -10.70
C ASN A 105 4.80 -4.67 -11.93
N HIS A 106 4.82 -3.88 -12.99
CA HIS A 106 4.16 -4.17 -14.28
C HIS A 106 2.71 -4.68 -14.15
N GLY A 107 1.91 -4.04 -13.31
CA GLY A 107 0.52 -4.41 -13.08
C GLY A 107 0.32 -5.62 -12.16
N GLU A 108 1.40 -6.25 -11.69
CA GLU A 108 1.32 -7.40 -10.78
C GLU A 108 1.54 -6.98 -9.32
N ILE A 109 0.76 -7.58 -8.42
CA ILE A 109 0.98 -7.54 -6.98
C ILE A 109 1.93 -8.68 -6.65
N LEU A 110 3.19 -8.34 -6.33
CA LEU A 110 4.24 -9.32 -6.08
C LEU A 110 4.10 -10.00 -4.73
N GLY A 111 3.55 -9.30 -3.74
CA GLY A 111 3.36 -9.79 -2.40
C GLY A 111 3.17 -8.69 -1.37
N PHE A 112 3.04 -9.11 -0.12
CA PHE A 112 2.82 -8.23 1.03
C PHE A 112 3.87 -8.48 2.10
N VAL A 113 4.39 -7.39 2.68
CA VAL A 113 5.30 -7.44 3.82
C VAL A 113 4.57 -6.87 5.03
N PRO A 114 4.20 -7.72 6.00
CA PRO A 114 3.51 -7.25 7.20
C PRO A 114 4.49 -6.60 8.18
N LYS A 115 4.04 -5.53 8.83
CA LYS A 115 4.79 -4.85 9.88
C LYS A 115 4.91 -5.76 11.10
N ILE A 116 6.12 -5.93 11.62
CA ILE A 116 6.42 -6.76 12.79
C ILE A 116 6.37 -5.93 14.06
N ASN A 117 7.12 -4.83 14.10
CA ASN A 117 7.24 -3.98 15.28
C ASN A 117 6.15 -2.91 15.26
N LEU A 118 5.14 -3.07 16.12
CA LEU A 118 4.01 -2.15 16.23
C LEU A 118 4.32 -1.13 17.36
N PRO A 119 4.40 0.18 17.06
CA PRO A 119 4.53 1.17 18.10
C PRO A 119 3.25 1.24 18.92
N ASN A 120 3.40 1.15 20.25
CA ASN A 120 2.28 1.19 21.20
C ASN A 120 2.66 2.04 22.42
N TYR A 121 3.23 3.23 22.17
CA TYR A 121 3.68 4.18 23.18
C TYR A 121 3.33 5.62 22.76
N ASN A 122 3.17 6.51 23.73
CA ASN A 122 2.73 7.90 23.55
C ASN A 122 1.40 7.96 22.77
N GLU A 123 1.37 8.69 21.64
CA GLU A 123 0.22 8.81 20.73
C GLU A 123 0.01 7.59 19.82
N PHE A 124 0.90 6.61 19.83
CA PHE A 124 0.81 5.44 18.96
C PHE A 124 0.08 4.29 19.66
N TYR A 125 -0.98 3.80 19.03
CA TYR A 125 -1.84 2.71 19.51
C TYR A 125 -2.06 1.64 18.44
N GLU A 126 -1.04 1.30 17.67
CA GLU A 126 -1.19 0.36 16.55
C GLU A 126 -1.63 -1.02 16.98
N ALA A 127 -1.20 -1.51 18.16
CA ALA A 127 -1.62 -2.80 18.69
C ALA A 127 -3.13 -2.88 19.01
N ARG A 128 -3.85 -1.75 19.05
CA ARG A 128 -5.32 -1.74 19.16
C ARG A 128 -5.97 -2.28 17.89
N TYR A 129 -5.38 -2.04 16.72
CA TYR A 129 -5.96 -2.38 15.42
C TYR A 129 -5.21 -3.52 14.74
N PHE A 130 -3.89 -3.50 14.77
CA PHE A 130 -3.04 -4.39 13.99
C PHE A 130 -2.41 -5.48 14.81
N THR A 131 -2.23 -6.63 14.16
CA THR A 131 -1.46 -7.77 14.67
C THR A 131 -0.03 -7.71 14.10
N SER A 132 0.97 -8.08 14.92
CA SER A 132 2.34 -8.23 14.43
C SER A 132 2.42 -9.30 13.35
N GLY A 133 3.19 -9.00 12.30
CA GLY A 133 3.48 -9.96 11.24
C GLY A 133 4.57 -10.99 11.58
N GLU A 134 5.03 -11.04 12.83
CA GLU A 134 6.04 -12.00 13.26
C GLU A 134 5.57 -13.44 13.01
N ASN A 135 6.40 -14.22 12.32
CA ASN A 135 6.11 -15.60 11.92
C ASN A 135 4.85 -15.77 11.04
N LEU A 136 4.37 -14.70 10.41
CA LEU A 136 3.27 -14.79 9.46
C LEU A 136 3.79 -15.33 8.13
N ASP A 137 3.19 -16.43 7.69
CA ASP A 137 3.40 -17.00 6.36
C ASP A 137 2.04 -17.42 5.77
N GLY A 138 1.88 -17.22 4.48
CA GLY A 138 0.66 -17.60 3.81
C GLY A 138 0.44 -16.93 2.47
N THR A 139 -0.69 -17.26 1.85
CA THR A 139 -1.11 -16.72 0.57
C THR A 139 -2.39 -15.91 0.74
N VAL A 140 -2.39 -14.70 0.22
CA VAL A 140 -3.57 -13.84 0.14
C VAL A 140 -4.10 -13.87 -1.28
N HIS A 141 -5.40 -14.04 -1.42
CA HIS A 141 -6.09 -13.89 -2.70
C HIS A 141 -6.68 -12.48 -2.81
N ILE A 142 -6.31 -11.75 -3.83
CA ILE A 142 -6.86 -10.43 -4.16
C ILE A 142 -7.69 -10.58 -5.44
N ASP A 143 -8.99 -10.28 -5.32
CA ASP A 143 -9.89 -10.32 -6.46
C ASP A 143 -9.68 -9.07 -7.34
N ARG A 144 -9.14 -9.30 -8.54
CA ARG A 144 -8.87 -8.23 -9.50
C ARG A 144 -10.13 -7.80 -10.27
N ASP A 145 -11.16 -8.61 -10.29
CA ASP A 145 -12.40 -8.30 -11.01
C ASP A 145 -13.23 -7.23 -10.28
N VAL A 146 -13.00 -7.03 -8.98
CA VAL A 146 -13.64 -5.98 -8.18
C VAL A 146 -13.35 -4.58 -8.73
N TYR A 147 -12.17 -4.34 -9.29
CA TYR A 147 -11.83 -3.06 -9.91
C TYR A 147 -12.51 -2.87 -11.28
N ARG A 148 -12.75 -3.94 -12.00
CA ARG A 148 -13.31 -3.90 -13.37
C ARG A 148 -14.84 -3.86 -13.41
N ALA A 149 -15.46 -4.11 -12.29
CA ALA A 149 -16.91 -4.07 -12.14
C ALA A 149 -17.44 -2.64 -11.93
#